data_5ec69fdbbf40f6896243cd3593673429
#
_entry.id   5ec69fdbbf40f6896243cd3593673429
#
_cell.length_a   1.000
_cell.length_b   1.000
_cell.length_c   1.000
_cell.angle_alpha   90.00
_cell.angle_beta   90.00
_cell.angle_gamma   90.00
#
_symmetry.space_group_name_H-M   'P 1'
#
loop_
_entity.id
_entity.type
_entity.pdbx_description
1 polymer ?
#
loop_
_entity_poly.entity_id
_entity_poly.type
_entity_poly.pdbx_seq_one_letter_code
_entity_poly.pdbx_strand_id
1 'polypeptide(L)'
;MLTRLILTDFRNHADLAIAPGPGFVVLTGENGAGKTNVLEAVSLLAPGRGLRRASLGEMARQGGRGGFGVAAELVGEVAIATGTQAAAPERRIVRVQGAAVAATALAEWLTVLWLTPAMDRLFVEPAGERRRFLDRLTLALSPGHAVHANRYEAAMRARNRLLGEEGPPDRDWLSALETQMAEHGAAIDAARRATVASLGERLADQPEGPFARAGLCLEGWTGGGATLAADLAQSRARDAAAGRALVGPHRSDLAVTHLGKRQAAALCSTGEQKALLLGLILAHAGLVAERTGAPPILLLDEVAAHLDPMRRAALFERLAGTGQVWMTGTEPALFAELDGAALRLTLGVGG
;
A
#
# COMPACT_ATOMS: atom_id res chain seq x y z
N MET A 1 -7.85 -1.07 -14.69
CA MET A 1 -6.73 -1.53 -15.53
C MET A 1 -6.20 -0.34 -16.32
N LEU A 2 -4.87 -0.17 -16.41
CA LEU A 2 -4.23 0.88 -17.22
C LEU A 2 -4.20 0.46 -18.68
N THR A 3 -4.52 1.39 -19.56
CA THR A 3 -4.33 1.25 -21.02
C THR A 3 -3.15 2.08 -21.50
N ARG A 4 -2.76 3.11 -20.75
CA ARG A 4 -1.61 3.95 -21.01
C ARG A 4 -1.00 4.45 -19.71
N LEU A 5 0.34 4.53 -19.65
CA LEU A 5 1.11 5.15 -18.57
C LEU A 5 2.13 6.10 -19.19
N ILE A 6 2.21 7.33 -18.68
CA ILE A 6 3.17 8.34 -19.12
C ILE A 6 3.88 8.87 -17.88
N LEU A 7 5.21 8.86 -17.90
CA LEU A 7 6.08 9.46 -16.89
C LEU A 7 6.81 10.65 -17.51
N THR A 8 6.87 11.76 -16.80
CA THR A 8 7.59 12.96 -17.20
C THR A 8 8.44 13.42 -16.03
N ASP A 9 9.75 13.55 -16.25
CA ASP A 9 10.74 13.94 -15.24
C ASP A 9 10.61 13.18 -13.91
N PHE A 10 10.32 11.86 -13.99
CA PHE A 10 10.11 11.01 -12.82
C PHE A 10 11.33 10.12 -12.57
N ARG A 11 11.98 10.28 -11.43
CA ARG A 11 13.16 9.51 -11.01
C ARG A 11 14.29 9.62 -12.05
N ASN A 12 14.60 8.54 -12.77
CA ASN A 12 15.59 8.51 -13.86
C ASN A 12 14.95 8.63 -15.25
N HIS A 13 13.63 8.67 -15.36
CA HIS A 13 12.93 8.79 -16.62
C HIS A 13 12.65 10.23 -16.98
N ALA A 14 13.22 10.73 -18.08
CA ALA A 14 12.89 12.06 -18.62
C ALA A 14 11.47 12.03 -19.20
N ASP A 15 11.23 11.11 -20.10
CA ASP A 15 9.93 10.79 -20.70
C ASP A 15 9.87 9.27 -20.92
N LEU A 16 8.79 8.65 -20.49
CA LEU A 16 8.53 7.24 -20.73
C LEU A 16 7.03 7.05 -20.97
N ALA A 17 6.69 6.39 -22.07
CA ALA A 17 5.31 6.01 -22.37
C ALA A 17 5.21 4.48 -22.52
N ILE A 18 4.26 3.89 -21.83
CA ILE A 18 3.96 2.46 -21.89
C ILE A 18 2.47 2.31 -22.19
N ALA A 19 2.14 1.41 -23.14
CA ALA A 19 0.76 0.99 -23.42
C ALA A 19 0.58 -0.46 -22.91
N PRO A 20 0.27 -0.66 -21.62
CA PRO A 20 0.10 -1.98 -21.05
C PRO A 20 -1.22 -2.59 -21.56
N GLY A 21 -1.15 -3.87 -21.92
CA GLY A 21 -2.34 -4.69 -22.18
C GLY A 21 -2.91 -5.28 -20.87
N PRO A 22 -3.94 -6.12 -20.98
CA PRO A 22 -4.38 -6.96 -19.88
C PRO A 22 -3.30 -8.02 -19.57
N GLY A 23 -3.32 -8.53 -18.33
CA GLY A 23 -2.41 -9.58 -17.88
C GLY A 23 -1.03 -9.06 -17.45
N PHE A 24 0.03 -9.69 -17.89
CA PHE A 24 1.37 -9.43 -17.40
C PHE A 24 2.08 -8.29 -18.12
N VAL A 25 2.71 -7.41 -17.35
CA VAL A 25 3.67 -6.39 -17.80
C VAL A 25 5.00 -6.67 -17.13
N VAL A 26 5.97 -7.11 -17.89
CA VAL A 26 7.29 -7.52 -17.40
C VAL A 26 8.33 -6.48 -17.78
N LEU A 27 8.97 -5.92 -16.77
CA LEU A 27 10.05 -4.95 -16.91
C LEU A 27 11.37 -5.62 -16.58
N THR A 28 12.25 -5.76 -17.56
CA THR A 28 13.60 -6.32 -17.38
C THR A 28 14.67 -5.26 -17.63
N GLY A 29 15.90 -5.56 -17.25
CA GLY A 29 17.05 -4.68 -17.44
C GLY A 29 18.01 -4.76 -16.26
N GLU A 30 19.16 -4.11 -16.39
CA GLU A 30 20.18 -4.06 -15.34
C GLU A 30 19.69 -3.36 -14.07
N ASN A 31 20.46 -3.53 -12.98
CA ASN A 31 20.21 -2.80 -11.75
C ASN A 31 20.41 -1.30 -12.00
N GLY A 32 19.48 -0.49 -11.52
CA GLY A 32 19.50 0.96 -11.78
C GLY A 32 18.79 1.40 -13.06
N ALA A 33 18.35 0.49 -13.95
CA ALA A 33 17.62 0.84 -15.18
C ALA A 33 16.24 1.50 -14.96
N GLY A 34 15.77 1.62 -13.71
CA GLY A 34 14.51 2.30 -13.40
C GLY A 34 13.28 1.40 -13.35
N LYS A 35 13.43 0.08 -13.37
CA LYS A 35 12.31 -0.87 -13.30
C LYS A 35 11.37 -0.59 -12.12
N THR A 36 11.93 -0.54 -10.91
CA THR A 36 11.16 -0.22 -9.69
C THR A 36 10.62 1.21 -9.72
N ASN A 37 11.24 2.14 -10.45
CA ASN A 37 10.73 3.51 -10.59
C ASN A 37 9.41 3.53 -11.38
N VAL A 38 9.26 2.66 -12.38
CA VAL A 38 7.98 2.50 -13.11
C VAL A 38 6.90 1.94 -12.17
N LEU A 39 7.21 0.91 -11.37
CA LEU A 39 6.26 0.41 -10.36
C LEU A 39 5.90 1.50 -9.33
N GLU A 40 6.88 2.29 -8.89
CA GLU A 40 6.64 3.40 -7.98
C GLU A 40 5.66 4.43 -8.59
N ALA A 41 5.83 4.76 -9.88
CA ALA A 41 4.92 5.64 -10.58
C ALA A 41 3.49 5.09 -10.61
N VAL A 42 3.30 3.81 -10.96
CA VAL A 42 1.98 3.17 -10.93
C VAL A 42 1.38 3.21 -9.51
N SER A 43 2.19 2.98 -8.48
CA SER A 43 1.71 3.02 -7.08
C SER A 43 1.23 4.41 -6.64
N LEU A 44 1.69 5.49 -7.28
CA LEU A 44 1.22 6.85 -7.03
C LEU A 44 -0.15 7.14 -7.63
N LEU A 45 -0.68 6.29 -8.48
CA LEU A 45 -2.06 6.40 -8.98
C LEU A 45 -3.09 5.95 -7.95
N ALA A 46 -2.66 5.46 -6.78
CA ALA A 46 -3.49 5.18 -5.61
C ALA A 46 -3.25 6.21 -4.50
N PRO A 47 -4.12 6.27 -3.48
CA PRO A 47 -3.87 7.10 -2.29
C PRO A 47 -2.59 6.71 -1.56
N GLY A 48 -1.97 7.68 -0.90
CA GLY A 48 -0.75 7.47 -0.12
C GLY A 48 0.51 8.00 -0.81
N ARG A 49 1.68 7.56 -0.37
CA ARG A 49 3.00 8.06 -0.77
C ARG A 49 3.76 7.10 -1.71
N GLY A 50 3.03 6.21 -2.39
CA GLY A 50 3.65 5.21 -3.27
C GLY A 50 4.40 4.11 -2.52
N LEU A 51 4.98 3.19 -3.28
CA LEU A 51 5.57 1.95 -2.74
C LEU A 51 6.84 2.19 -1.88
N ARG A 52 7.66 3.19 -2.21
CA ARG A 52 8.88 3.53 -1.46
C ARG A 52 8.66 4.59 -0.38
N ARG A 53 7.54 5.31 -0.42
CA ARG A 53 7.19 6.38 0.52
C ARG A 53 8.20 7.54 0.56
N ALA A 54 8.91 7.75 -0.53
CA ALA A 54 9.84 8.84 -0.70
C ALA A 54 9.16 10.22 -0.57
N SER A 55 9.92 11.24 -0.29
CA SER A 55 9.43 12.63 -0.38
C SER A 55 9.13 12.98 -1.84
N LEU A 56 8.18 13.90 -2.06
CA LEU A 56 7.78 14.28 -3.42
C LEU A 56 8.96 14.89 -4.21
N GLY A 57 9.81 15.67 -3.54
CA GLY A 57 11.01 16.25 -4.16
C GLY A 57 12.01 15.20 -4.63
N GLU A 58 12.14 14.08 -3.91
CA GLU A 58 13.02 12.98 -4.31
C GLU A 58 12.50 12.19 -5.53
N MET A 59 11.22 12.32 -5.86
CA MET A 59 10.61 11.65 -7.02
C MET A 59 10.87 12.39 -8.33
N ALA A 60 11.15 13.69 -8.26
CA ALA A 60 11.53 14.47 -9.43
C ALA A 60 12.91 14.04 -9.97
N ARG A 61 13.05 14.02 -11.30
CA ARG A 61 14.31 13.68 -11.96
C ARG A 61 15.40 14.68 -11.64
N GLN A 62 16.57 14.19 -11.24
CA GLN A 62 17.75 15.04 -11.06
C GLN A 62 18.15 15.67 -12.41
N GLY A 63 18.33 16.99 -12.44
CA GLY A 63 18.60 17.73 -13.66
C GLY A 63 17.37 17.93 -14.56
N GLY A 64 16.17 17.54 -14.10
CA GLY A 64 14.90 17.83 -14.77
C GLY A 64 14.37 19.22 -14.48
N ARG A 65 13.10 19.45 -14.80
CA ARG A 65 12.44 20.78 -14.68
C ARG A 65 12.02 21.14 -13.24
N GLY A 66 12.37 20.33 -12.23
CA GLY A 66 12.09 20.59 -10.81
C GLY A 66 10.73 20.11 -10.31
N GLY A 67 9.97 19.42 -11.15
CA GLY A 67 8.73 18.72 -10.79
C GLY A 67 8.67 17.39 -11.53
N PHE A 68 7.61 16.61 -11.33
CA PHE A 68 7.37 15.37 -12.06
C PHE A 68 5.91 15.18 -12.41
N GLY A 69 5.64 14.34 -13.41
CA GLY A 69 4.31 13.93 -13.82
C GLY A 69 4.20 12.41 -13.96
N VAL A 70 3.10 11.86 -13.46
CA VAL A 70 2.63 10.49 -13.72
C VAL A 70 1.21 10.60 -14.22
N ALA A 71 0.96 10.25 -15.48
CA ALA A 71 -0.36 10.24 -16.07
C ALA A 71 -0.71 8.83 -16.56
N ALA A 72 -1.97 8.47 -16.44
CA ALA A 72 -2.47 7.18 -16.88
C ALA A 72 -3.87 7.31 -17.47
N GLU A 73 -4.15 6.45 -18.44
CA GLU A 73 -5.49 6.20 -18.95
C GLU A 73 -5.95 4.84 -18.46
N LEU A 74 -7.18 4.75 -17.98
CA LEU A 74 -7.82 3.52 -17.54
C LEU A 74 -8.75 3.01 -18.64
N VAL A 75 -9.11 1.73 -18.56
CA VAL A 75 -10.24 1.21 -19.36
C VAL A 75 -11.48 2.07 -19.12
N GLY A 76 -12.22 2.41 -20.18
CA GLY A 76 -13.34 3.35 -20.10
C GLY A 76 -12.94 4.81 -20.27
N GLU A 77 -11.72 5.07 -20.81
CA GLU A 77 -11.21 6.41 -21.17
C GLU A 77 -11.10 7.39 -19.98
N VAL A 78 -10.93 6.86 -18.76
CA VAL A 78 -10.72 7.70 -17.59
C VAL A 78 -9.25 8.09 -17.46
N ALA A 79 -8.97 9.40 -17.57
CA ALA A 79 -7.64 9.96 -17.39
C ALA A 79 -7.37 10.32 -15.93
N ILE A 80 -6.27 9.80 -15.38
CA ILE A 80 -5.77 10.10 -14.03
C ILE A 80 -4.36 10.67 -14.15
N ALA A 81 -4.06 11.72 -13.40
CA ALA A 81 -2.71 12.26 -13.32
C ALA A 81 -2.35 12.65 -11.89
N THR A 82 -1.08 12.47 -11.55
CA THR A 82 -0.51 12.95 -10.28
C THR A 82 0.92 13.46 -10.52
N GLY A 83 1.37 14.39 -9.70
CA GLY A 83 2.71 14.93 -9.83
C GLY A 83 2.91 16.14 -8.95
N THR A 84 4.00 16.87 -9.21
CA THR A 84 4.35 18.15 -8.59
C THR A 84 4.77 19.17 -9.63
N GLN A 85 4.78 20.43 -9.25
CA GLN A 85 5.30 21.53 -10.09
C GLN A 85 6.60 22.07 -9.51
N ALA A 86 7.47 22.61 -10.35
CA ALA A 86 8.73 23.21 -9.93
C ALA A 86 8.54 24.33 -8.87
N ALA A 87 7.46 25.11 -8.99
CA ALA A 87 7.13 26.17 -8.05
C ALA A 87 6.62 25.65 -6.68
N ALA A 88 6.23 24.37 -6.58
CA ALA A 88 5.72 23.76 -5.36
C ALA A 88 6.06 22.25 -5.33
N PRO A 89 7.35 21.87 -5.21
CA PRO A 89 7.81 20.48 -5.36
C PRO A 89 7.30 19.58 -4.24
N GLU A 90 6.94 20.13 -3.08
CA GLU A 90 6.38 19.39 -1.95
C GLU A 90 4.85 19.27 -1.97
N ARG A 91 4.18 19.87 -2.98
CA ARG A 91 2.73 19.83 -3.10
C ARG A 91 2.30 18.86 -4.19
N ARG A 92 1.73 17.73 -3.79
CA ARG A 92 1.12 16.78 -4.71
C ARG A 92 -0.15 17.35 -5.34
N ILE A 93 -0.23 17.28 -6.65
CA ILE A 93 -1.41 17.61 -7.44
C ILE A 93 -1.97 16.30 -7.98
N VAL A 94 -3.29 16.12 -7.88
CA VAL A 94 -3.99 14.97 -8.43
C VAL A 94 -5.12 15.48 -9.29
N ARG A 95 -5.29 14.87 -10.46
CA ARG A 95 -6.37 15.20 -11.40
C ARG A 95 -7.06 13.92 -11.86
N VAL A 96 -8.36 13.97 -11.99
CA VAL A 96 -9.19 12.94 -12.63
C VAL A 96 -10.02 13.65 -13.71
N GLN A 97 -9.94 13.20 -14.95
CA GLN A 97 -10.58 13.84 -16.10
C GLN A 97 -10.29 15.37 -16.19
N GLY A 98 -9.03 15.75 -15.89
CA GLY A 98 -8.59 17.13 -15.87
C GLY A 98 -8.96 17.94 -14.61
N ALA A 99 -9.95 17.52 -13.85
CA ALA A 99 -10.37 18.19 -12.62
C ALA A 99 -9.42 17.89 -11.45
N ALA A 100 -9.06 18.91 -10.66
CA ALA A 100 -8.26 18.72 -9.45
C ALA A 100 -9.11 18.05 -8.35
N VAL A 101 -8.56 16.98 -7.76
CA VAL A 101 -9.22 16.22 -6.71
C VAL A 101 -8.27 15.94 -5.53
N ALA A 102 -8.83 15.55 -4.39
CA ALA A 102 -8.01 15.04 -3.29
C ALA A 102 -7.37 13.70 -3.66
N ALA A 103 -6.15 13.43 -3.16
CA ALA A 103 -5.46 12.17 -3.44
C ALA A 103 -6.25 10.93 -2.94
N THR A 104 -7.09 11.09 -1.94
CA THR A 104 -7.98 10.03 -1.43
C THR A 104 -9.04 9.59 -2.43
N ALA A 105 -9.47 10.47 -3.36
CA ALA A 105 -10.43 10.14 -4.40
C ALA A 105 -9.90 9.11 -5.42
N LEU A 106 -8.59 8.94 -5.53
CA LEU A 106 -8.00 7.91 -6.39
C LEU A 106 -8.47 6.48 -6.04
N ALA A 107 -8.82 6.23 -4.77
CA ALA A 107 -9.30 4.92 -4.33
C ALA A 107 -10.63 4.48 -4.98
N GLU A 108 -11.39 5.43 -5.52
CA GLU A 108 -12.65 5.17 -6.22
C GLU A 108 -12.42 4.67 -7.67
N TRP A 109 -11.23 4.93 -8.23
CA TRP A 109 -10.92 4.66 -9.62
C TRP A 109 -10.00 3.47 -9.82
N LEU A 110 -9.07 3.27 -8.90
CA LEU A 110 -8.02 2.28 -9.07
C LEU A 110 -7.54 1.72 -7.73
N THR A 111 -7.49 0.42 -7.65
CA THR A 111 -6.84 -0.30 -6.54
C THR A 111 -5.49 -0.82 -6.98
N VAL A 112 -4.45 -0.51 -6.22
CA VAL A 112 -3.08 -0.96 -6.47
C VAL A 112 -2.56 -1.65 -5.22
N LEU A 113 -2.10 -2.88 -5.38
CA LEU A 113 -1.42 -3.65 -4.35
C LEU A 113 0.02 -3.92 -4.79
N TRP A 114 0.94 -4.00 -3.85
CA TRP A 114 2.33 -4.25 -4.18
C TRP A 114 3.03 -5.13 -3.18
N LEU A 115 4.03 -5.83 -3.69
CA LEU A 115 5.02 -6.57 -2.93
C LEU A 115 6.41 -6.16 -3.40
N THR A 116 7.27 -5.77 -2.47
CA THR A 116 8.64 -5.33 -2.73
C THR A 116 9.62 -6.06 -1.83
N PRO A 117 10.92 -6.13 -2.18
CA PRO A 117 11.93 -6.77 -1.33
C PRO A 117 12.01 -6.20 0.09
N ALA A 118 11.72 -4.89 0.26
CA ALA A 118 11.67 -4.26 1.58
C ALA A 118 10.60 -4.88 2.50
N MET A 119 9.57 -5.50 1.94
CA MET A 119 8.50 -6.14 2.70
C MET A 119 8.82 -7.57 3.14
N ASP A 120 9.90 -8.16 2.66
CA ASP A 120 10.33 -9.51 3.05
C ASP A 120 10.54 -9.66 4.56
N ARG A 121 10.83 -8.55 5.23
CA ARG A 121 11.02 -8.46 6.68
C ARG A 121 9.79 -7.95 7.45
N LEU A 122 8.64 -7.81 6.79
CA LEU A 122 7.43 -7.19 7.37
C LEU A 122 7.05 -7.77 8.74
N PHE A 123 7.18 -9.08 8.92
CA PHE A 123 6.75 -9.74 10.15
C PHE A 123 7.70 -9.54 11.32
N VAL A 124 8.97 -9.18 11.06
CA VAL A 124 9.97 -8.87 12.09
C VAL A 124 10.19 -7.38 12.28
N GLU A 125 9.67 -6.54 11.37
CA GLU A 125 9.71 -5.09 11.49
C GLU A 125 8.79 -4.58 12.61
N PRO A 126 8.96 -3.32 13.08
CA PRO A 126 8.07 -2.73 14.08
C PRO A 126 6.59 -2.75 13.66
N ALA A 127 5.69 -2.81 14.64
CA ALA A 127 4.23 -2.81 14.44
C ALA A 127 3.70 -1.72 13.49
N GLY A 128 4.41 -0.59 13.39
CA GLY A 128 4.08 0.49 12.46
C GLY A 128 4.09 0.07 10.98
N GLU A 129 5.00 -0.82 10.58
CA GLU A 129 5.05 -1.31 9.19
C GLU A 129 3.90 -2.28 8.92
N ARG A 130 3.59 -3.18 9.88
CA ARG A 130 2.45 -4.10 9.75
C ARG A 130 1.11 -3.36 9.74
N ARG A 131 0.97 -2.28 10.53
CA ARG A 131 -0.24 -1.41 10.45
C ARG A 131 -0.38 -0.76 9.08
N ARG A 132 0.70 -0.20 8.53
CA ARG A 132 0.69 0.41 7.19
C ARG A 132 0.35 -0.61 6.09
N PHE A 133 0.86 -1.82 6.26
CA PHE A 133 0.49 -2.92 5.37
C PHE A 133 -1.00 -3.24 5.48
N LEU A 134 -1.53 -3.40 6.70
CA LEU A 134 -2.95 -3.62 6.94
C LEU A 134 -3.81 -2.47 6.40
N ASP A 135 -3.41 -1.22 6.62
CA ASP A 135 -4.15 -0.05 6.11
C ASP A 135 -4.25 -0.03 4.59
N ARG A 136 -3.21 -0.49 3.89
CA ARG A 136 -3.24 -0.64 2.44
C ARG A 136 -4.20 -1.75 2.00
N LEU A 137 -4.22 -2.89 2.69
CA LEU A 137 -5.19 -3.95 2.43
C LEU A 137 -6.61 -3.46 2.71
N THR A 138 -6.81 -2.75 3.82
CA THR A 138 -8.11 -2.18 4.20
C THR A 138 -8.59 -1.16 3.18
N LEU A 139 -7.70 -0.28 2.70
CA LEU A 139 -8.03 0.72 1.68
C LEU A 139 -8.56 0.11 0.38
N ALA A 140 -8.01 -1.04 -0.03
CA ALA A 140 -8.43 -1.75 -1.22
C ALA A 140 -9.87 -2.29 -1.14
N LEU A 141 -10.37 -2.55 0.07
CA LEU A 141 -11.74 -3.03 0.34
C LEU A 141 -12.69 -1.91 0.80
N SER A 142 -12.14 -0.84 1.34
CA SER A 142 -12.85 0.28 1.92
C SER A 142 -12.22 1.61 1.49
N PRO A 143 -12.60 2.18 0.33
CA PRO A 143 -11.99 3.41 -0.19
C PRO A 143 -12.02 4.59 0.78
N GLY A 144 -13.05 4.69 1.61
CA GLY A 144 -13.20 5.71 2.65
C GLY A 144 -12.15 5.63 3.79
N HIS A 145 -11.44 4.50 3.93
CA HIS A 145 -10.44 4.31 4.97
C HIS A 145 -9.34 5.39 4.96
N ALA A 146 -8.90 5.83 3.79
CA ALA A 146 -7.88 6.87 3.67
C ALA A 146 -8.34 8.23 4.24
N VAL A 147 -9.62 8.56 4.09
CA VAL A 147 -10.19 9.81 4.64
C VAL A 147 -10.18 9.75 6.17
N HIS A 148 -10.66 8.64 6.75
CA HIS A 148 -10.66 8.44 8.20
C HIS A 148 -9.24 8.43 8.77
N ALA A 149 -8.30 7.73 8.13
CA ALA A 149 -6.91 7.70 8.56
C ALA A 149 -6.27 9.11 8.58
N ASN A 150 -6.45 9.89 7.51
CA ASN A 150 -5.91 11.25 7.43
C ASN A 150 -6.48 12.18 8.49
N ARG A 151 -7.80 12.13 8.72
CA ARG A 151 -8.48 12.95 9.74
C ARG A 151 -8.07 12.56 11.15
N TYR A 152 -8.01 11.26 11.43
CA TYR A 152 -7.52 10.74 12.69
C TYR A 152 -6.09 11.20 13.00
N GLU A 153 -5.17 11.04 12.03
CA GLU A 153 -3.78 11.48 12.20
C GLU A 153 -3.66 13.00 12.37
N ALA A 154 -4.47 13.79 11.67
CA ALA A 154 -4.47 15.25 11.81
C ALA A 154 -4.92 15.66 13.22
N ALA A 155 -6.04 15.10 13.71
CA ALA A 155 -6.56 15.36 15.05
C ALA A 155 -5.55 14.90 16.13
N MET A 156 -4.94 13.71 15.96
CA MET A 156 -3.93 13.19 16.89
C MET A 156 -2.69 14.11 16.94
N ARG A 157 -2.18 14.57 15.80
CA ARG A 157 -1.04 15.52 15.77
C ARG A 157 -1.39 16.85 16.45
N ALA A 158 -2.59 17.38 16.20
CA ALA A 158 -3.05 18.61 16.83
C ALA A 158 -3.19 18.43 18.36
N ARG A 159 -3.78 17.31 18.80
CA ARG A 159 -3.89 16.98 20.24
C ARG A 159 -2.53 16.84 20.90
N ASN A 160 -1.60 16.09 20.29
CA ASN A 160 -0.25 15.91 20.84
C ASN A 160 0.49 17.25 20.96
N ARG A 161 0.35 18.15 19.99
CA ARG A 161 0.94 19.49 20.03
C ARG A 161 0.35 20.29 21.20
N LEU A 162 -0.97 20.34 21.29
CA LEU A 162 -1.67 21.10 22.37
C LEU A 162 -1.31 20.59 23.76
N LEU A 163 -1.12 19.27 23.93
CA LEU A 163 -0.68 18.68 25.20
C LEU A 163 0.80 18.95 25.53
N GLY A 164 1.62 19.31 24.54
CA GLY A 164 3.04 19.64 24.71
C GLY A 164 3.32 21.15 24.85
N GLU A 165 2.30 22.00 24.77
CA GLU A 165 2.46 23.45 24.96
C GLU A 165 2.67 23.80 26.45
N GLU A 166 3.38 24.89 26.71
CA GLU A 166 3.58 25.39 28.07
C GLU A 166 2.26 25.97 28.64
N GLY A 167 1.92 25.56 29.85
CA GLY A 167 0.72 26.02 30.54
C GLY A 167 -0.47 25.05 30.46
N PRO A 168 -1.63 25.39 31.05
CA PRO A 168 -2.81 24.56 31.03
C PRO A 168 -3.41 24.53 29.62
N PRO A 169 -3.52 23.36 28.97
CA PRO A 169 -4.10 23.28 27.64
C PRO A 169 -5.60 23.61 27.63
N ASP A 170 -6.09 24.17 26.53
CA ASP A 170 -7.52 24.42 26.32
C ASP A 170 -8.29 23.08 26.33
N ARG A 171 -9.12 22.92 27.36
CA ARG A 171 -9.86 21.68 27.59
C ARG A 171 -10.97 21.44 26.57
N ASP A 172 -11.59 22.49 26.06
CA ASP A 172 -12.69 22.39 25.10
C ASP A 172 -12.13 22.00 23.75
N TRP A 173 -10.99 22.57 23.34
CA TRP A 173 -10.29 22.18 22.14
C TRP A 173 -9.77 20.75 22.22
N LEU A 174 -9.17 20.33 23.34
CA LEU A 174 -8.78 18.93 23.54
C LEU A 174 -9.97 17.98 23.37
N SER A 175 -11.10 18.30 23.99
CA SER A 175 -12.31 17.47 23.91
C SER A 175 -12.85 17.38 22.48
N ALA A 176 -12.81 18.48 21.71
CA ALA A 176 -13.18 18.47 20.29
C ALA A 176 -12.27 17.58 19.45
N LEU A 177 -10.94 17.67 19.67
CA LEU A 177 -9.97 16.82 18.97
C LEU A 177 -10.12 15.34 19.35
N GLU A 178 -10.38 15.03 20.63
CA GLU A 178 -10.62 13.67 21.11
C GLU A 178 -11.91 13.08 20.55
N THR A 179 -12.94 13.89 20.38
CA THR A 179 -14.19 13.50 19.70
C THR A 179 -13.92 13.14 18.23
N GLN A 180 -13.15 13.95 17.51
CA GLN A 180 -12.75 13.66 16.13
C GLN A 180 -11.89 12.39 16.06
N MET A 181 -10.95 12.21 16.98
CA MET A 181 -10.14 10.99 17.07
C MET A 181 -11.03 9.77 17.34
N ALA A 182 -12.05 9.88 18.20
CA ALA A 182 -12.95 8.78 18.51
C ALA A 182 -13.80 8.39 17.29
N GLU A 183 -14.39 9.35 16.59
CA GLU A 183 -15.19 9.12 15.39
C GLU A 183 -14.37 8.40 14.30
N HIS A 184 -13.25 9.00 13.93
CA HIS A 184 -12.43 8.44 12.85
C HIS A 184 -11.64 7.20 13.28
N GLY A 185 -11.25 7.11 14.55
CA GLY A 185 -10.61 5.94 15.14
C GLY A 185 -11.51 4.71 15.17
N ALA A 186 -12.80 4.89 15.49
CA ALA A 186 -13.79 3.82 15.42
C ALA A 186 -13.96 3.28 13.99
N ALA A 187 -14.03 4.18 13.01
CA ALA A 187 -14.15 3.78 11.61
C ALA A 187 -12.91 3.02 11.11
N ILE A 188 -11.71 3.45 11.51
CA ILE A 188 -10.44 2.75 11.18
C ILE A 188 -10.43 1.35 11.78
N ASP A 189 -10.77 1.21 13.06
CA ASP A 189 -10.76 -0.09 13.75
C ASP A 189 -11.77 -1.06 13.15
N ALA A 190 -13.00 -0.59 12.90
CA ALA A 190 -14.05 -1.39 12.27
C ALA A 190 -13.64 -1.88 10.87
N ALA A 191 -13.06 -1.01 10.04
CA ALA A 191 -12.60 -1.37 8.70
C ALA A 191 -11.44 -2.38 8.73
N ARG A 192 -10.47 -2.20 9.64
CA ARG A 192 -9.36 -3.15 9.83
C ARG A 192 -9.85 -4.52 10.28
N ARG A 193 -10.77 -4.58 11.28
CA ARG A 193 -11.36 -5.83 11.75
C ARG A 193 -12.12 -6.55 10.66
N ALA A 194 -12.94 -5.83 9.88
CA ALA A 194 -13.65 -6.41 8.75
C ALA A 194 -12.70 -6.98 7.69
N THR A 195 -11.60 -6.27 7.40
CA THR A 195 -10.56 -6.74 6.48
C THR A 195 -9.88 -8.01 7.00
N VAL A 196 -9.45 -8.00 8.27
CA VAL A 196 -8.78 -9.15 8.90
C VAL A 196 -9.71 -10.38 8.93
N ALA A 197 -10.99 -10.20 9.27
CA ALA A 197 -11.98 -11.28 9.29
C ALA A 197 -12.19 -11.88 7.88
N SER A 198 -12.55 -11.06 6.89
CA SER A 198 -12.81 -11.53 5.53
C SER A 198 -11.60 -12.19 4.87
N LEU A 199 -10.41 -11.61 5.08
CA LEU A 199 -9.17 -12.18 4.55
C LEU A 199 -8.76 -13.44 5.31
N GLY A 200 -9.00 -13.51 6.62
CA GLY A 200 -8.73 -14.66 7.46
C GLY A 200 -9.60 -15.88 7.04
N GLU A 201 -10.90 -15.67 6.81
CA GLU A 201 -11.80 -16.69 6.27
C GLU A 201 -11.30 -17.23 4.93
N ARG A 202 -10.99 -16.33 3.98
CA ARG A 202 -10.47 -16.71 2.67
C ARG A 202 -9.15 -17.51 2.74
N LEU A 203 -8.25 -17.14 3.64
CA LEU A 203 -6.96 -17.84 3.84
C LEU A 203 -7.15 -19.22 4.48
N ALA A 204 -8.15 -19.38 5.37
CA ALA A 204 -8.47 -20.65 5.99
C ALA A 204 -9.01 -21.66 4.96
N ASP A 205 -9.83 -21.19 4.01
CA ASP A 205 -10.45 -22.01 2.97
C ASP A 205 -9.51 -22.35 1.80
N GLN A 206 -8.32 -21.74 1.75
CA GLN A 206 -7.37 -22.03 0.67
C GLN A 206 -6.85 -23.48 0.77
N PRO A 207 -6.79 -24.22 -0.36
CA PRO A 207 -6.16 -25.52 -0.39
C PRO A 207 -4.68 -25.42 -0.03
N GLU A 208 -4.12 -26.54 0.45
CA GLU A 208 -2.66 -26.64 0.62
C GLU A 208 -1.97 -26.47 -0.73
N GLY A 209 -0.85 -25.75 -0.73
CA GLY A 209 -0.15 -25.43 -1.97
C GLY A 209 1.24 -24.84 -1.69
N PRO A 210 1.93 -24.35 -2.73
CA PRO A 210 3.29 -23.85 -2.60
C PRO A 210 3.41 -22.57 -1.74
N PHE A 211 2.28 -21.89 -1.49
CA PHE A 211 2.22 -20.71 -0.63
C PHE A 211 1.58 -21.06 0.71
N ALA A 212 2.27 -20.70 1.79
CA ALA A 212 1.83 -20.99 3.14
C ALA A 212 0.55 -20.22 3.49
N ARG A 213 -0.38 -20.89 4.22
CA ARG A 213 -1.58 -20.25 4.73
C ARG A 213 -1.29 -19.44 5.97
N ALA A 214 -1.75 -18.19 5.98
CA ALA A 214 -1.61 -17.28 7.10
C ALA A 214 -2.89 -17.21 7.93
N GLY A 215 -2.77 -17.28 9.26
CA GLY A 215 -3.79 -16.84 10.20
C GLY A 215 -3.55 -15.37 10.55
N LEU A 216 -4.61 -14.58 10.64
CA LEU A 216 -4.55 -13.15 10.90
C LEU A 216 -5.29 -12.79 12.18
N CYS A 217 -4.73 -11.93 13.00
CA CYS A 217 -5.37 -11.37 14.19
C CYS A 217 -4.99 -9.90 14.33
N LEU A 218 -5.97 -9.05 14.71
CA LEU A 218 -5.70 -7.66 15.10
C LEU A 218 -5.49 -7.61 16.60
N GLU A 219 -4.29 -7.24 17.02
CA GLU A 219 -3.87 -7.17 18.44
C GLU A 219 -3.64 -5.71 18.88
N GLY A 220 -3.32 -5.53 20.15
CA GLY A 220 -2.93 -4.26 20.74
C GLY A 220 -4.11 -3.50 21.34
N TRP A 221 -4.56 -2.42 20.68
CA TRP A 221 -5.69 -1.67 21.20
C TRP A 221 -7.01 -2.45 21.02
N THR A 222 -7.63 -2.77 22.16
CA THR A 222 -8.88 -3.54 22.21
C THR A 222 -10.10 -2.70 22.62
N GLY A 223 -9.90 -1.39 22.88
CA GLY A 223 -10.96 -0.44 23.18
C GLY A 223 -11.90 -0.27 21.97
N GLY A 224 -13.19 -0.28 22.21
CA GLY A 224 -14.18 0.05 21.18
C GLY A 224 -14.18 1.55 20.87
N GLY A 225 -14.61 1.92 19.65
CA GLY A 225 -14.75 3.34 19.29
C GLY A 225 -15.61 4.15 20.24
N ALA A 226 -16.59 3.51 20.89
CA ALA A 226 -17.48 4.15 21.86
C ALA A 226 -16.75 4.66 23.14
N THR A 227 -15.64 4.06 23.54
CA THR A 227 -14.88 4.47 24.74
C THR A 227 -13.69 5.37 24.44
N LEU A 228 -13.26 5.46 23.16
CA LEU A 228 -11.99 6.10 22.78
C LEU A 228 -11.90 7.56 23.25
N ALA A 229 -12.97 8.35 23.16
CA ALA A 229 -12.95 9.74 23.63
C ALA A 229 -12.70 9.83 25.13
N ALA A 230 -13.37 8.97 25.93
CA ALA A 230 -13.17 8.91 27.37
C ALA A 230 -11.77 8.43 27.73
N ASP A 231 -11.26 7.41 27.04
CA ASP A 231 -9.92 6.86 27.24
C ASP A 231 -8.84 7.92 26.94
N LEU A 232 -9.01 8.71 25.87
CA LEU A 232 -8.13 9.81 25.52
C LEU A 232 -8.16 10.93 26.57
N ALA A 233 -9.35 11.29 27.06
CA ALA A 233 -9.49 12.30 28.12
C ALA A 233 -8.80 11.86 29.42
N GLN A 234 -8.92 10.59 29.80
CA GLN A 234 -8.25 10.03 30.99
C GLN A 234 -6.73 9.93 30.81
N SER A 235 -6.25 9.74 29.57
CA SER A 235 -4.82 9.57 29.30
C SER A 235 -4.04 10.88 29.12
N ARG A 236 -4.69 12.06 29.14
CA ARG A 236 -4.06 13.37 28.83
C ARG A 236 -2.72 13.59 29.56
N ALA A 237 -2.65 13.36 30.87
CA ALA A 237 -1.42 13.57 31.63
C ALA A 237 -0.29 12.60 31.22
N ARG A 238 -0.63 11.34 30.95
CA ARG A 238 0.34 10.32 30.48
C ARG A 238 0.80 10.61 29.06
N ASP A 239 -0.10 11.04 28.19
CA ASP A 239 0.18 11.37 26.80
C ASP A 239 1.06 12.63 26.73
N ALA A 240 0.80 13.65 27.54
CA ALA A 240 1.65 14.84 27.67
C ALA A 240 3.08 14.46 28.10
N ALA A 241 3.22 13.64 29.15
CA ALA A 241 4.52 13.16 29.63
C ALA A 241 5.26 12.31 28.58
N ALA A 242 4.55 11.54 27.76
CA ALA A 242 5.11 10.71 26.69
C ALA A 242 5.36 11.48 25.37
N GLY A 243 4.87 12.72 25.24
CA GLY A 243 4.89 13.51 24.01
C GLY A 243 4.06 12.91 22.85
N ARG A 244 3.15 11.97 23.16
CA ARG A 244 2.35 11.26 22.15
C ARG A 244 1.12 10.58 22.77
N ALA A 245 0.08 10.39 21.94
CA ALA A 245 -1.06 9.58 22.33
C ALA A 245 -0.67 8.10 22.52
N LEU A 246 -1.13 7.49 23.61
CA LEU A 246 -0.84 6.11 23.99
C LEU A 246 -2.04 5.17 23.79
N VAL A 247 -3.22 5.71 23.47
CA VAL A 247 -4.48 4.98 23.34
C VAL A 247 -5.07 5.25 21.97
N GLY A 248 -5.57 4.20 21.30
CA GLY A 248 -6.27 4.30 20.03
C GLY A 248 -5.76 3.33 18.94
N PRO A 249 -6.40 3.31 17.76
CA PRO A 249 -6.10 2.35 16.70
C PRO A 249 -4.69 2.47 16.10
N HIS A 250 -3.99 3.59 16.32
CA HIS A 250 -2.57 3.73 15.97
C HIS A 250 -1.64 2.85 16.84
N ARG A 251 -2.19 2.19 17.88
CA ARG A 251 -1.47 1.22 18.74
C ARG A 251 -1.80 -0.23 18.41
N SER A 252 -2.73 -0.48 17.48
CA SER A 252 -3.02 -1.83 17.01
C SER A 252 -1.85 -2.44 16.25
N ASP A 253 -1.81 -3.75 16.15
CA ASP A 253 -0.84 -4.53 15.38
C ASP A 253 -1.53 -5.65 14.61
N LEU A 254 -0.98 -6.03 13.46
CA LEU A 254 -1.39 -7.20 12.71
C LEU A 254 -0.50 -8.38 13.09
N ALA A 255 -1.01 -9.28 13.89
CA ALA A 255 -0.36 -10.56 14.16
C ALA A 255 -0.64 -11.55 13.02
N VAL A 256 0.42 -12.18 12.53
CA VAL A 256 0.35 -13.19 11.46
C VAL A 256 0.95 -14.49 11.95
N THR A 257 0.22 -15.60 11.74
CA THR A 257 0.60 -16.94 12.14
C THR A 257 0.69 -17.86 10.91
N HIS A 258 1.73 -18.67 10.82
CA HIS A 258 1.81 -19.76 9.85
C HIS A 258 0.89 -20.90 10.31
N LEU A 259 -0.25 -21.10 9.66
CA LEU A 259 -1.26 -22.07 10.11
C LEU A 259 -0.76 -23.51 10.15
N GLY A 260 -0.03 -23.96 9.12
CA GLY A 260 0.51 -25.32 9.07
C GLY A 260 1.54 -25.63 10.17
N LYS A 261 2.28 -24.63 10.64
CA LYS A 261 3.27 -24.76 11.72
C LYS A 261 2.78 -24.30 13.08
N ARG A 262 1.61 -23.66 13.15
CA ARG A 262 1.08 -23.03 14.37
C ARG A 262 2.09 -22.10 15.06
N GLN A 263 2.86 -21.36 14.26
CA GLN A 263 3.96 -20.53 14.70
C GLN A 263 3.79 -19.10 14.21
N ALA A 264 4.16 -18.10 15.03
CA ALA A 264 4.17 -16.70 14.60
C ALA A 264 5.06 -16.52 13.36
N ALA A 265 4.58 -15.75 12.38
CA ALA A 265 5.31 -15.51 11.13
C ALA A 265 6.72 -14.94 11.36
N ALA A 266 6.90 -14.10 12.38
CA ALA A 266 8.19 -13.54 12.77
C ALA A 266 9.26 -14.58 13.15
N LEU A 267 8.83 -15.77 13.56
CA LEU A 267 9.73 -16.89 13.96
C LEU A 267 9.94 -17.89 12.82
N CYS A 268 9.31 -17.71 11.68
CA CYS A 268 9.49 -18.55 10.50
C CYS A 268 10.78 -18.17 9.76
N SER A 269 11.30 -19.08 8.94
CA SER A 269 12.42 -18.77 8.04
C SER A 269 12.08 -17.68 7.04
N THR A 270 13.06 -17.00 6.49
CA THR A 270 12.87 -15.94 5.49
C THR A 270 12.06 -16.41 4.27
N GLY A 271 12.33 -17.62 3.78
CA GLY A 271 11.58 -18.21 2.67
C GLY A 271 10.11 -18.47 3.02
N GLU A 272 9.81 -18.88 4.26
CA GLU A 272 8.43 -19.05 4.74
C GLU A 272 7.71 -17.73 4.96
N GLN A 273 8.43 -16.71 5.47
CA GLN A 273 7.87 -15.37 5.59
C GLN A 273 7.46 -14.80 4.22
N LYS A 274 8.30 -14.99 3.19
CA LYS A 274 7.98 -14.62 1.81
C LYS A 274 6.77 -15.39 1.26
N ALA A 275 6.73 -16.69 1.50
CA ALA A 275 5.60 -17.53 1.07
C ALA A 275 4.29 -17.12 1.74
N LEU A 276 4.30 -16.79 3.05
CA LEU A 276 3.17 -16.26 3.78
C LEU A 276 2.71 -14.90 3.22
N LEU A 277 3.66 -14.00 3.00
CA LEU A 277 3.35 -12.66 2.49
C LEU A 277 2.76 -12.71 1.08
N LEU A 278 3.32 -13.55 0.22
CA LEU A 278 2.82 -13.75 -1.14
C LEU A 278 1.43 -14.38 -1.13
N GLY A 279 1.23 -15.45 -0.34
CA GLY A 279 -0.08 -16.10 -0.17
C GLY A 279 -1.15 -15.11 0.31
N LEU A 280 -0.79 -14.23 1.25
CA LEU A 280 -1.66 -13.19 1.79
C LEU A 280 -2.04 -12.15 0.72
N ILE A 281 -1.09 -11.66 -0.07
CA ILE A 281 -1.36 -10.70 -1.15
C ILE A 281 -2.23 -11.32 -2.25
N LEU A 282 -1.98 -12.57 -2.63
CA LEU A 282 -2.78 -13.27 -3.64
C LEU A 282 -4.22 -13.51 -3.16
N ALA A 283 -4.39 -13.95 -1.90
CA ALA A 283 -5.71 -14.10 -1.30
C ALA A 283 -6.47 -12.77 -1.25
N HIS A 284 -5.77 -11.71 -0.87
CA HIS A 284 -6.36 -10.38 -0.78
C HIS A 284 -6.74 -9.83 -2.16
N ALA A 285 -5.90 -10.02 -3.19
CA ALA A 285 -6.22 -9.59 -4.55
C ALA A 285 -7.51 -10.27 -5.07
N GLY A 286 -7.68 -11.58 -4.82
CA GLY A 286 -8.92 -12.27 -5.14
C GLY A 286 -10.12 -11.74 -4.34
N LEU A 287 -9.95 -11.44 -3.05
CA LEU A 287 -11.01 -10.86 -2.22
C LEU A 287 -11.43 -9.47 -2.74
N VAL A 288 -10.47 -8.65 -3.16
CA VAL A 288 -10.75 -7.34 -3.77
C VAL A 288 -11.55 -7.52 -5.06
N ALA A 289 -11.09 -8.41 -5.96
CA ALA A 289 -11.80 -8.66 -7.22
C ALA A 289 -13.26 -9.08 -7.01
N GLU A 290 -13.51 -9.95 -6.05
CA GLU A 290 -14.89 -10.40 -5.70
C GLU A 290 -15.75 -9.27 -5.11
N ARG A 291 -15.18 -8.45 -4.22
CA ARG A 291 -15.92 -7.41 -3.52
C ARG A 291 -16.19 -6.17 -4.39
N THR A 292 -15.25 -5.81 -5.26
CA THR A 292 -15.32 -4.59 -6.06
C THR A 292 -15.78 -4.83 -7.50
N GLY A 293 -15.83 -6.09 -7.94
CA GLY A 293 -16.10 -6.46 -9.33
C GLY A 293 -14.94 -6.17 -10.29
N ALA A 294 -13.81 -5.67 -9.79
CA ALA A 294 -12.64 -5.35 -10.58
C ALA A 294 -11.35 -5.81 -9.87
N PRO A 295 -10.45 -6.54 -10.56
CA PRO A 295 -9.20 -6.96 -9.96
C PRO A 295 -8.28 -5.75 -9.73
N PRO A 296 -7.50 -5.74 -8.62
CA PRO A 296 -6.51 -4.71 -8.38
C PRO A 296 -5.34 -4.85 -9.37
N ILE A 297 -4.62 -3.76 -9.60
CA ILE A 297 -3.31 -3.83 -10.23
C ILE A 297 -2.31 -4.36 -9.20
N LEU A 298 -1.58 -5.40 -9.56
CA LEU A 298 -0.52 -5.98 -8.73
C LEU A 298 0.85 -5.51 -9.22
N LEU A 299 1.67 -5.01 -8.29
CA LEU A 299 3.06 -4.62 -8.56
C LEU A 299 3.97 -5.56 -7.77
N LEU A 300 4.74 -6.39 -8.46
CA LEU A 300 5.61 -7.40 -7.89
C LEU A 300 7.06 -7.08 -8.22
N ASP A 301 7.75 -6.41 -7.30
CA ASP A 301 9.13 -5.98 -7.49
C ASP A 301 10.11 -7.11 -7.12
N GLU A 302 10.83 -7.63 -8.10
CA GLU A 302 11.82 -8.70 -7.98
C GLU A 302 11.31 -10.01 -7.35
N VAL A 303 10.00 -10.21 -7.27
CA VAL A 303 9.42 -11.38 -6.58
C VAL A 303 9.80 -12.70 -7.25
N ALA A 304 9.82 -12.76 -8.59
CA ALA A 304 10.12 -13.96 -9.36
C ALA A 304 11.56 -14.45 -9.16
N ALA A 305 12.52 -13.55 -8.92
CA ALA A 305 13.94 -13.88 -8.74
C ALA A 305 14.21 -14.67 -7.44
N HIS A 306 13.33 -14.53 -6.46
CA HIS A 306 13.50 -15.16 -5.14
C HIS A 306 12.69 -16.44 -4.95
N LEU A 307 12.00 -16.90 -5.98
CA LEU A 307 11.19 -18.12 -5.96
C LEU A 307 11.93 -19.25 -6.70
N ASP A 308 11.84 -20.46 -6.16
CA ASP A 308 12.22 -21.66 -6.89
C ASP A 308 11.30 -21.83 -8.13
N PRO A 309 11.71 -22.63 -9.13
CA PRO A 309 10.94 -22.80 -10.37
C PRO A 309 9.51 -23.25 -10.14
N MET A 310 9.25 -24.18 -9.21
CA MET A 310 7.90 -24.70 -8.93
C MET A 310 6.99 -23.59 -8.34
N ARG A 311 7.48 -22.82 -7.37
CA ARG A 311 6.72 -21.70 -6.79
C ARG A 311 6.50 -20.57 -7.78
N ARG A 312 7.46 -20.33 -8.67
CA ARG A 312 7.35 -19.33 -9.71
C ARG A 312 6.28 -19.70 -10.74
N ALA A 313 6.27 -20.94 -11.22
CA ALA A 313 5.21 -21.46 -12.10
C ALA A 313 3.83 -21.34 -11.44
N ALA A 314 3.70 -21.77 -10.20
CA ALA A 314 2.45 -21.65 -9.44
C ALA A 314 2.02 -20.18 -9.20
N LEU A 315 2.97 -19.25 -9.06
CA LEU A 315 2.68 -17.82 -8.98
C LEU A 315 2.06 -17.34 -10.30
N PHE A 316 2.70 -17.64 -11.42
CA PHE A 316 2.23 -17.22 -12.73
C PHE A 316 0.85 -17.81 -13.05
N GLU A 317 0.63 -19.09 -12.75
CA GLU A 317 -0.66 -19.73 -12.91
C GLU A 317 -1.76 -19.04 -12.08
N ARG A 318 -1.48 -18.72 -10.81
CA ARG A 318 -2.44 -18.03 -9.93
C ARG A 318 -2.73 -16.59 -10.33
N LEU A 319 -1.78 -15.93 -10.99
CA LEU A 319 -1.91 -14.55 -11.45
C LEU A 319 -2.54 -14.47 -12.84
N ALA A 320 -2.51 -15.55 -13.62
CA ALA A 320 -3.13 -15.58 -14.93
C ALA A 320 -4.64 -15.27 -14.84
N GLY A 321 -5.10 -14.30 -15.60
CA GLY A 321 -6.50 -13.87 -15.59
C GLY A 321 -6.96 -13.06 -14.39
N THR A 322 -6.08 -12.76 -13.41
CA THR A 322 -6.46 -12.01 -12.21
C THR A 322 -6.36 -10.49 -12.35
N GLY A 323 -6.27 -9.97 -13.55
CA GLY A 323 -6.12 -8.54 -13.82
C GLY A 323 -4.76 -8.17 -14.39
N GLN A 324 -4.30 -6.96 -14.14
CA GLN A 324 -3.03 -6.46 -14.63
C GLN A 324 -1.94 -6.62 -13.58
N VAL A 325 -0.87 -7.34 -13.92
CA VAL A 325 0.25 -7.66 -13.03
C VAL A 325 1.55 -7.11 -13.60
N TRP A 326 2.16 -6.19 -12.90
CA TRP A 326 3.44 -5.60 -13.25
C TRP A 326 4.55 -6.28 -12.46
N MET A 327 5.54 -6.81 -13.15
CA MET A 327 6.65 -7.55 -12.56
C MET A 327 7.98 -6.98 -13.01
N THR A 328 8.95 -6.98 -12.11
CA THR A 328 10.34 -6.62 -12.43
C THR A 328 11.27 -7.80 -12.24
N GLY A 329 12.35 -7.82 -13.01
CA GLY A 329 13.44 -8.78 -12.85
C GLY A 329 14.69 -8.32 -13.61
N THR A 330 15.84 -8.86 -13.25
CA THR A 330 17.10 -8.61 -13.96
C THR A 330 17.23 -9.47 -15.20
N GLU A 331 16.73 -10.70 -15.16
CA GLU A 331 16.91 -11.70 -16.19
C GLU A 331 15.58 -12.00 -16.91
N PRO A 332 15.49 -11.83 -18.24
CA PRO A 332 14.30 -12.20 -19.01
C PRO A 332 13.91 -13.68 -18.88
N ALA A 333 14.89 -14.56 -18.64
CA ALA A 333 14.69 -15.99 -18.46
C ALA A 333 13.77 -16.35 -17.29
N LEU A 334 13.71 -15.51 -16.23
CA LEU A 334 12.78 -15.68 -15.08
C LEU A 334 11.30 -15.69 -15.51
N PHE A 335 11.00 -15.11 -16.65
CA PHE A 335 9.64 -14.93 -17.16
C PHE A 335 9.37 -15.77 -18.42
N ALA A 336 10.24 -16.73 -18.75
CA ALA A 336 10.11 -17.52 -19.96
C ALA A 336 8.81 -18.32 -20.02
N GLU A 337 8.29 -18.74 -18.85
CA GLU A 337 7.06 -19.53 -18.71
C GLU A 337 5.78 -18.69 -18.88
N LEU A 338 5.86 -17.36 -18.94
CA LEU A 338 4.71 -16.52 -19.22
C LEU A 338 4.34 -16.61 -20.69
N ASP A 339 3.05 -16.81 -20.97
CA ASP A 339 2.51 -16.88 -22.33
C ASP A 339 2.83 -15.64 -23.17
N GLY A 340 2.77 -15.77 -24.50
CA GLY A 340 3.11 -14.71 -25.45
C GLY A 340 2.26 -13.43 -25.38
N ALA A 341 1.20 -13.41 -24.55
CA ALA A 341 0.37 -12.23 -24.29
C ALA A 341 0.99 -11.24 -23.28
N ALA A 342 2.10 -11.59 -22.61
CA ALA A 342 2.79 -10.69 -21.69
C ALA A 342 3.50 -9.55 -22.43
N LEU A 343 3.23 -8.30 -22.06
CA LEU A 343 4.03 -7.17 -22.51
C LEU A 343 5.41 -7.24 -21.86
N ARG A 344 6.46 -7.35 -22.65
CA ARG A 344 7.86 -7.42 -22.19
C ARG A 344 8.60 -6.17 -22.62
N LEU A 345 9.15 -5.44 -21.65
CA LEU A 345 9.91 -4.22 -21.88
C LEU A 345 11.29 -4.35 -21.24
N THR A 346 12.34 -4.12 -22.02
CA THR A 346 13.70 -4.03 -21.49
C THR A 346 14.07 -2.56 -21.32
N LEU A 347 14.34 -2.15 -20.08
CA LEU A 347 14.77 -0.79 -19.75
C LEU A 347 16.29 -0.72 -19.80
N GLY A 348 16.82 0.28 -20.50
CA GLY A 348 18.26 0.58 -20.56
C GLY A 348 18.69 1.54 -19.44
N VAL A 349 19.97 1.52 -19.09
CA VAL A 349 20.56 2.51 -18.19
C VAL A 349 20.74 3.81 -18.98
N GLY A 350 19.94 4.85 -18.69
CA GLY A 350 20.10 6.17 -19.29
C GLY A 350 19.28 6.37 -20.58
N GLY A 351 17.97 6.34 -20.46
CA GLY A 351 17.05 6.96 -21.43
C GLY A 351 16.57 8.30 -20.91
#